data_d02c7f8d1951a431a3f986eea53fc3f2
#
_entry.id   d02c7f8d1951a431a3f986eea53fc3f2
#
_cell.length_a   1.000
_cell.length_b   1.000
_cell.length_c   1.000
_cell.angle_alpha   90.00
_cell.angle_beta   90.00
_cell.angle_gamma   90.00
#
_symmetry.space_group_name_H-M   'P 1'
#
loop_
_entity.id
_entity.type
_entity.pdbx_description
1 polymer ?
#
loop_
_entity_poly.entity_id
_entity_poly.type
_entity_poly.pdbx_seq_one_letter_code
_entity_poly.pdbx_strand_id
1 'polypeptide(L)'
;MLEEAARIDGAGAFRTYLMIMFPLAKPAMLVVFLFSVVWHWNDLFEPNMYLLVPEYFNLEQNMAFFNGNANLEGQQAASSVSTGTLGMAPTLQNQIMAGVMLTILPVLILYMFTQRYFVESVERTGIAGE
;
A
#
# COMPACT_ATOMS: atom_id res chain seq x y z
N MET A 1 -21.82 22.36 -16.55
CA MET A 1 -21.83 22.23 -18.02
C MET A 1 -22.26 20.85 -18.51
N LEU A 2 -21.49 19.74 -18.35
CA LEU A 2 -21.91 18.41 -18.83
C LEU A 2 -23.22 17.90 -18.20
N GLU A 3 -23.43 18.15 -16.92
CA GLU A 3 -24.65 17.79 -16.20
C GLU A 3 -25.87 18.57 -16.67
N GLU A 4 -25.70 19.85 -16.96
CA GLU A 4 -26.76 20.71 -17.50
C GLU A 4 -27.17 20.29 -18.92
N ALA A 5 -26.19 19.95 -19.77
CA ALA A 5 -26.47 19.40 -21.09
C ALA A 5 -27.26 18.11 -21.03
N ALA A 6 -26.88 17.20 -20.14
CA ALA A 6 -27.59 15.95 -19.93
C ALA A 6 -29.06 16.18 -19.44
N ARG A 7 -29.28 17.19 -18.59
CA ARG A 7 -30.65 17.56 -18.17
C ARG A 7 -31.48 18.14 -19.31
N ILE A 8 -30.86 18.94 -20.19
CA ILE A 8 -31.53 19.47 -21.38
C ILE A 8 -31.94 18.33 -22.33
N ASP A 9 -31.09 17.29 -22.46
CA ASP A 9 -31.33 16.07 -23.22
C ASP A 9 -32.38 15.14 -22.55
N GLY A 10 -32.94 15.51 -21.40
CA GLY A 10 -33.98 14.74 -20.71
C GLY A 10 -33.45 13.55 -19.91
N ALA A 11 -32.15 13.49 -19.66
CA ALA A 11 -31.57 12.43 -18.83
C ALA A 11 -31.94 12.62 -17.36
N GLY A 12 -32.50 11.60 -16.74
CA GLY A 12 -32.76 11.59 -15.29
C GLY A 12 -31.45 11.57 -14.48
N ALA A 13 -31.51 12.05 -13.24
CA ALA A 13 -30.35 12.17 -12.36
C ALA A 13 -29.51 10.90 -12.23
N PHE A 14 -30.14 9.74 -12.12
CA PHE A 14 -29.47 8.43 -12.01
C PHE A 14 -28.74 8.06 -13.31
N ARG A 15 -29.34 8.35 -14.46
CA ARG A 15 -28.71 8.11 -15.76
C ARG A 15 -27.53 9.03 -16.01
N THR A 16 -27.63 10.30 -15.63
CA THR A 16 -26.53 11.27 -15.69
C THR A 16 -25.36 10.84 -14.81
N TYR A 17 -25.65 10.37 -13.58
CA TYR A 17 -24.62 9.85 -12.69
C TYR A 17 -23.89 8.65 -13.30
N LEU A 18 -24.59 7.62 -13.75
CA LEU A 18 -23.96 6.39 -14.26
C LEU A 18 -23.27 6.57 -15.61
N MET A 19 -23.83 7.35 -16.52
CA MET A 19 -23.31 7.49 -17.89
C MET A 19 -22.25 8.59 -18.03
N ILE A 20 -22.31 9.63 -17.21
CA ILE A 20 -21.43 10.80 -17.35
C ILE A 20 -20.49 10.95 -16.16
N MET A 21 -21.03 11.04 -14.95
CA MET A 21 -20.20 11.34 -13.78
C MET A 21 -19.31 10.16 -13.36
N PHE A 22 -19.84 8.95 -13.36
CA PHE A 22 -19.09 7.75 -12.95
C PHE A 22 -17.89 7.46 -13.86
N PRO A 23 -18.00 7.49 -15.21
CA PRO A 23 -16.84 7.31 -16.07
C PRO A 23 -15.79 8.41 -15.91
N LEU A 24 -16.23 9.65 -15.68
CA LEU A 24 -15.35 10.78 -15.48
C LEU A 24 -14.61 10.71 -14.14
N ALA A 25 -15.23 10.13 -13.12
CA ALA A 25 -14.65 9.95 -11.79
C ALA A 25 -13.69 8.73 -11.68
N LYS A 26 -13.65 7.83 -12.67
CA LYS A 26 -12.80 6.62 -12.63
C LYS A 26 -11.33 6.91 -12.27
N PRO A 27 -10.68 7.93 -12.83
CA PRO A 27 -9.30 8.22 -12.49
C PRO A 27 -9.11 8.60 -11.01
N ALA A 28 -10.00 9.44 -10.48
CA ALA A 28 -9.97 9.85 -9.08
C ALA A 28 -10.21 8.66 -8.15
N MET A 29 -11.15 7.78 -8.51
CA MET A 29 -11.41 6.55 -7.74
C MET A 29 -10.20 5.61 -7.73
N LEU A 30 -9.47 5.49 -8.83
CA LEU A 30 -8.23 4.71 -8.90
C LEU A 30 -7.17 5.22 -7.93
N VAL A 31 -7.00 6.55 -7.86
CA VAL A 31 -6.06 7.18 -6.92
C VAL A 31 -6.44 6.86 -5.48
N VAL A 32 -7.71 7.06 -5.12
CA VAL A 32 -8.21 6.77 -3.76
C VAL A 32 -8.05 5.27 -3.43
N PHE A 33 -8.35 4.40 -4.39
CA PHE A 33 -8.16 2.96 -4.23
C PHE A 33 -6.69 2.59 -3.96
N LEU A 34 -5.75 3.15 -4.73
CA LEU A 34 -4.32 2.93 -4.53
C LEU A 34 -3.85 3.37 -3.15
N PHE A 35 -4.21 4.58 -2.75
CA PHE A 35 -3.86 5.07 -1.42
C PHE A 35 -4.46 4.20 -0.31
N SER A 36 -5.71 3.77 -0.48
CA SER A 36 -6.36 2.86 0.48
C SER A 36 -5.63 1.52 0.58
N VAL A 37 -5.24 0.93 -0.54
CA VAL A 37 -4.47 -0.33 -0.55
C VAL A 37 -3.12 -0.16 0.13
N VAL A 38 -2.37 0.89 -0.21
CA VAL A 38 -1.05 1.15 0.40
C VAL A 38 -1.20 1.41 1.90
N TRP A 39 -2.20 2.17 2.31
CA TRP A 39 -2.46 2.46 3.71
C TRP A 39 -2.74 1.19 4.52
N HIS A 40 -3.68 0.35 4.05
CA HIS A 40 -4.02 -0.89 4.74
C HIS A 40 -2.91 -1.96 4.65
N TRP A 41 -2.08 -1.90 3.59
CA TRP A 41 -0.94 -2.81 3.47
C TRP A 41 0.12 -2.53 4.53
N ASN A 42 0.40 -1.25 4.80
CA ASN A 42 1.39 -0.82 5.79
C ASN A 42 0.80 -0.62 7.19
N ASP A 43 -0.42 -1.08 7.43
CA ASP A 43 -1.07 -0.90 8.72
C ASP A 43 -0.52 -1.90 9.74
N LEU A 44 0.21 -1.37 10.69
CA LEU A 44 0.77 -2.10 11.82
C LEU A 44 0.01 -1.79 13.12
N PHE A 45 -0.58 -0.61 13.22
CA PHE A 45 -1.15 -0.12 14.48
C PHE A 45 -2.45 -0.85 14.86
N GLU A 46 -3.42 -0.86 13.96
CA GLU A 46 -4.71 -1.51 14.22
C GLU A 46 -4.56 -3.03 14.45
N PRO A 47 -3.85 -3.79 13.59
CA PRO A 47 -3.63 -5.20 13.83
C PRO A 47 -2.93 -5.50 15.17
N ASN A 48 -1.94 -4.71 15.57
CA ASN A 48 -1.27 -4.90 16.85
C ASN A 48 -2.18 -4.68 18.06
N MET A 49 -3.23 -3.89 17.89
CA MET A 49 -4.19 -3.61 18.95
C MET A 49 -5.22 -4.73 19.12
N TYR A 50 -5.60 -5.39 18.03
CA TYR A 50 -6.68 -6.37 18.01
C TYR A 50 -6.19 -7.82 17.87
N LEU A 51 -5.07 -8.05 17.18
CA LEU A 51 -4.53 -9.38 16.94
C LEU A 51 -3.39 -9.66 17.93
N LEU A 52 -3.71 -10.34 19.02
CA LEU A 52 -2.74 -10.68 20.06
C LEU A 52 -2.14 -12.08 19.89
N VAL A 53 -2.71 -12.92 19.02
CA VAL A 53 -2.28 -14.29 18.79
C VAL A 53 -1.40 -14.35 17.54
N PRO A 54 -0.16 -14.87 17.63
CA PRO A 54 0.80 -14.88 16.52
C PRO A 54 0.30 -15.59 15.25
N GLU A 55 -0.61 -16.56 15.38
CA GLU A 55 -1.18 -17.29 14.25
C GLU A 55 -2.00 -16.43 13.30
N TYR A 56 -2.52 -15.29 13.79
CA TYR A 56 -3.36 -14.36 13.02
C TYR A 56 -2.64 -13.09 12.60
N PHE A 57 -1.34 -12.98 12.86
CA PHE A 57 -0.56 -11.82 12.50
C PHE A 57 -0.57 -11.58 11.00
N ASN A 58 -0.78 -10.32 10.60
CA ASN A 58 -0.59 -9.92 9.22
C ASN A 58 0.91 -9.90 8.84
N LEU A 59 1.21 -9.64 7.56
CA LEU A 59 2.57 -9.68 7.05
C LEU A 59 3.50 -8.67 7.74
N GLU A 60 3.01 -7.45 8.00
CA GLU A 60 3.76 -6.39 8.67
C GLU A 60 4.05 -6.73 10.14
N GLN A 61 3.07 -7.27 10.87
CA GLN A 61 3.28 -7.75 12.24
C GLN A 61 4.30 -8.87 12.30
N ASN A 62 4.23 -9.84 11.39
CA ASN A 62 5.21 -10.92 11.31
C ASN A 62 6.62 -10.39 11.02
N MET A 63 6.78 -9.41 10.14
CA MET A 63 8.07 -8.79 9.87
C MET A 63 8.60 -8.04 11.09
N ALA A 64 7.76 -7.29 11.80
CA ALA A 64 8.14 -6.59 13.03
C ALA A 64 8.52 -7.56 14.15
N PHE A 65 7.75 -8.62 14.33
CA PHE A 65 8.02 -9.68 15.32
C PHE A 65 9.31 -10.42 15.01
N PHE A 66 9.55 -10.76 13.75
CA PHE A 66 10.77 -11.43 13.31
C PHE A 66 12.01 -10.55 13.54
N ASN A 67 11.92 -9.26 13.23
CA ASN A 67 12.99 -8.30 13.48
C ASN A 67 13.24 -8.12 14.99
N GLY A 68 12.20 -8.09 15.82
CA GLY A 68 12.33 -8.02 17.27
C GLY A 68 13.06 -9.23 17.85
N ASN A 69 12.68 -10.45 17.47
CA ASN A 69 13.32 -11.67 17.90
C ASN A 69 14.77 -11.79 17.41
N ALA A 70 15.04 -11.40 16.17
CA ALA A 70 16.38 -11.38 15.63
C ALA A 70 17.32 -10.44 16.40
N ASN A 71 16.82 -9.31 16.89
CA ASN A 71 17.60 -8.40 17.73
C ASN A 71 17.90 -9.00 19.11
N LEU A 72 16.96 -9.73 19.70
CA LEU A 72 17.16 -10.41 21.00
C LEU A 72 18.17 -11.56 20.89
N GLU A 73 18.09 -12.37 19.83
CA GLU A 73 19.05 -13.45 19.57
C GLU A 73 20.44 -12.88 19.27
N GLY A 74 20.54 -11.79 18.52
CA GLY A 74 21.79 -11.07 18.26
C GLY A 74 22.43 -10.52 19.53
N GLN A 75 21.65 -10.00 20.48
CA GLN A 75 22.14 -9.52 21.77
C GLN A 75 22.63 -10.67 22.68
N GLN A 76 21.94 -11.81 22.69
CA GLN A 76 22.37 -12.99 23.43
C GLN A 76 23.64 -13.60 22.87
N ALA A 77 23.78 -13.66 21.54
CA ALA A 77 25.00 -14.09 20.88
C ALA A 77 26.17 -13.12 21.13
N ALA A 78 25.92 -11.81 21.15
CA ALA A 78 26.94 -10.80 21.44
C ALA A 78 27.41 -10.81 22.90
N SER A 79 26.55 -11.19 23.85
CA SER A 79 26.92 -11.33 25.26
C SER A 79 27.79 -12.57 25.54
N SER A 80 27.73 -13.56 24.66
CA SER A 80 28.56 -14.77 24.76
C SER A 80 29.93 -14.65 24.07
N VAL A 81 30.08 -13.64 23.20
CA VAL A 81 31.36 -13.35 22.50
C VAL A 81 31.87 -11.98 22.95
N SER A 82 32.86 -11.98 23.83
CA SER A 82 33.51 -10.77 24.37
C SER A 82 34.40 -10.02 23.35
N THR A 83 34.02 -9.95 22.11
CA THR A 83 34.72 -9.22 21.04
C THR A 83 33.74 -8.32 20.30
N GLY A 84 33.80 -7.07 20.63
CA GLY A 84 33.38 -5.78 20.13
C GLY A 84 32.73 -5.59 18.75
N THR A 85 31.96 -6.49 18.24
CA THR A 85 31.12 -6.26 17.06
C THR A 85 29.65 -6.32 17.45
N LEU A 86 29.11 -5.17 17.80
CA LEU A 86 27.67 -4.89 17.91
C LEU A 86 27.01 -5.04 16.53
N GLY A 87 26.80 -6.25 16.07
CA GLY A 87 26.16 -6.52 14.78
C GLY A 87 25.33 -7.78 14.86
N MET A 88 24.07 -7.69 14.40
CA MET A 88 23.25 -8.86 14.08
C MET A 88 24.07 -9.85 13.25
N ALA A 89 23.94 -11.12 13.52
CA ALA A 89 24.56 -12.15 12.68
C ALA A 89 24.17 -11.86 11.20
N PRO A 90 25.13 -11.80 10.26
CA PRO A 90 24.88 -11.37 8.89
C PRO A 90 23.83 -12.24 8.17
N THR A 91 23.67 -13.48 8.57
CA THR A 91 22.65 -14.39 8.08
C THR A 91 21.22 -13.96 8.44
N LEU A 92 21.00 -13.49 9.66
CA LEU A 92 19.69 -12.99 10.12
C LEU A 92 19.32 -11.69 9.40
N GLN A 93 20.27 -10.78 9.25
CA GLN A 93 20.05 -9.52 8.55
C GLN A 93 19.66 -9.74 7.09
N ASN A 94 20.32 -10.68 6.41
CA ASN A 94 20.00 -11.03 5.02
C ASN A 94 18.59 -11.62 4.89
N GLN A 95 18.15 -12.44 5.85
CA GLN A 95 16.79 -13.00 5.86
C GLN A 95 15.72 -11.92 6.04
N ILE A 96 15.96 -10.96 6.94
CA ILE A 96 15.05 -9.82 7.14
C ILE A 96 14.97 -8.97 5.87
N MET A 97 16.09 -8.65 5.25
CA MET A 97 16.12 -7.89 3.99
C MET A 97 15.39 -8.61 2.86
N ALA A 98 15.55 -9.93 2.75
CA ALA A 98 14.80 -10.73 1.79
C ALA A 98 13.29 -10.70 2.06
N GLY A 99 12.88 -10.79 3.33
CA GLY A 99 11.48 -10.67 3.75
C GLY A 99 10.88 -9.31 3.38
N VAL A 100 11.59 -8.22 3.66
CA VAL A 100 11.17 -6.86 3.30
C VAL A 100 11.01 -6.71 1.79
N MET A 101 11.93 -7.25 0.99
CA MET A 101 11.82 -7.24 -0.48
C MET A 101 10.57 -7.99 -0.96
N LEU A 102 10.26 -9.14 -0.37
CA LEU A 102 9.05 -9.90 -0.70
C LEU A 102 7.77 -9.17 -0.28
N THR A 103 7.81 -8.42 0.81
CA THR A 103 6.67 -7.63 1.30
C THR A 103 6.35 -6.45 0.38
N ILE A 104 7.37 -5.80 -0.17
CA ILE A 104 7.20 -4.64 -1.08
C ILE A 104 6.74 -5.09 -2.47
N LEU A 105 7.10 -6.28 -2.92
CA LEU A 105 6.89 -6.77 -4.28
C LEU A 105 5.41 -6.72 -4.74
N PRO A 106 4.40 -7.17 -3.97
CA PRO A 106 3.00 -7.08 -4.38
C PRO A 106 2.52 -5.64 -4.62
N VAL A 107 2.95 -4.71 -3.77
CA VAL A 107 2.58 -3.28 -3.89
C VAL A 107 3.25 -2.67 -5.14
N LEU A 108 4.50 -3.01 -5.42
CA LEU A 108 5.19 -2.57 -6.63
C LEU A 108 4.51 -3.10 -7.89
N ILE A 109 4.13 -4.38 -7.92
CA ILE A 109 3.41 -4.98 -9.05
C ILE A 109 2.08 -4.24 -9.27
N LEU A 110 1.31 -4.02 -8.22
CA LEU A 110 0.04 -3.29 -8.28
C LEU A 110 0.26 -1.86 -8.82
N TYR A 111 1.28 -1.15 -8.33
CA TYR A 111 1.64 0.17 -8.81
C TYR A 111 2.01 0.15 -10.30
N MET A 112 2.82 -0.80 -10.77
CA MET A 112 3.21 -0.94 -12.18
C MET A 112 2.01 -1.09 -13.11
N PHE A 113 0.97 -1.83 -12.69
CA PHE A 113 -0.26 -1.95 -13.48
C PHE A 113 -1.10 -0.69 -13.47
N THR A 114 -1.10 0.05 -12.36
CA THR A 114 -2.01 1.18 -12.18
C THR A 114 -1.42 2.51 -12.66
N GLN A 115 -0.08 2.66 -12.69
CA GLN A 115 0.60 3.90 -13.08
C GLN A 115 0.16 4.42 -14.47
N ARG A 116 -0.07 3.54 -15.44
CA ARG A 116 -0.50 3.93 -16.79
C ARG A 116 -1.86 4.62 -16.81
N TYR A 117 -2.77 4.18 -15.93
CA TYR A 117 -4.11 4.79 -15.81
C TYR A 117 -4.04 6.16 -15.12
N PHE A 118 -3.07 6.34 -14.24
CA PHE A 118 -2.82 7.61 -13.58
C PHE A 118 -2.35 8.68 -14.57
N VAL A 119 -1.38 8.36 -15.41
CA VAL A 119 -0.85 9.30 -16.43
C VAL A 119 -1.94 9.70 -17.42
N GLU A 120 -2.69 8.74 -17.95
CA GLU A 120 -3.78 8.99 -18.89
C GLU A 120 -4.88 9.91 -18.31
N SER A 121 -5.11 9.83 -16.99
CA SER A 121 -6.12 10.65 -16.32
C SER A 121 -5.69 12.10 -16.15
N VAL A 122 -4.41 12.33 -15.84
CA VAL A 122 -3.86 13.68 -15.65
C VAL A 122 -3.82 14.43 -17.00
N GLU A 123 -3.47 13.75 -18.08
CA GLU A 123 -3.44 14.35 -19.42
C GLU A 123 -4.82 14.81 -19.87
N ARG A 124 -5.87 14.03 -19.60
CA ARG A 124 -7.26 14.40 -19.97
C ARG A 124 -7.80 15.59 -19.17
N THR A 125 -7.38 15.75 -17.92
CA THR A 125 -7.81 16.90 -17.09
C THR A 125 -7.00 18.15 -17.37
N GLY A 126 -5.75 18.03 -17.85
CA GLY A 126 -4.88 19.16 -18.19
C GLY A 126 -5.29 19.90 -19.46
N ILE A 127 -5.97 19.24 -20.41
CA ILE A 127 -6.40 19.84 -21.69
C ILE A 127 -7.75 20.58 -21.54
N ALA A 128 -8.48 20.37 -20.46
CA ALA A 128 -9.78 21.03 -20.22
C ALA A 128 -9.69 22.39 -19.51
N GLY A 129 -8.49 22.95 -19.37
CA GLY A 129 -8.21 24.17 -18.60
C GLY A 129 -7.78 25.39 -19.44
N GLU A 130 -7.92 25.36 -20.80
CA GLU A 130 -7.81 26.58 -21.66
C GLU A 130 -9.15 26.97 -22.22
#